data_31f123bcd05807191476168bdaeecfe8
#
_entry.id   31f123bcd05807191476168bdaeecfe8
#
_cell.length_a   1.000
_cell.length_b   1.000
_cell.length_c   1.000
_cell.angle_alpha   90.00
_cell.angle_beta   90.00
_cell.angle_gamma   90.00
#
_symmetry.space_group_name_H-M   'P 1'
#
loop_
_entity.id
_entity.type
_entity.pdbx_description
1 polymer ?
#
loop_
_entity_poly.entity_id
_entity_poly.type
_entity_poly.pdbx_seq_one_letter_code
_entity_poly.pdbx_strand_id
1 'polypeptide(L)'
;MTALPIDLDAFEATALIREPFAYAMVPRFVRPEAMTAINADYPLVTHPGSFPLPTLEYGPAFAQLMAAIQGPEFTAAVEKKLGVSLQGRPTMVTARGVSAARDGQIHTDSRTKLITVLIYMNNAWEEKTGRLRLLRGPNDLEDVIAEVPPDEGTLLIFKNEPHAWHGFHAFEGPRRVIQLNWVTDMGVVRREQFRHRVSAFFKRVRGKSAPEQM
;
A
#
# COMPACT_ATOMS: atom_id res chain seq x y z
N MET A 1 -19.00 -18.91 10.49
CA MET A 1 -17.83 -17.99 10.46
C MET A 1 -17.81 -17.36 9.07
N THR A 2 -17.82 -16.05 8.98
CA THR A 2 -17.70 -15.36 7.69
C THR A 2 -16.29 -15.59 7.15
N ALA A 3 -16.17 -15.97 5.87
CA ALA A 3 -14.87 -16.15 5.24
C ALA A 3 -14.07 -14.85 5.27
N LEU A 4 -12.74 -14.96 5.42
CA LEU A 4 -11.86 -13.80 5.35
C LEU A 4 -11.98 -13.12 3.97
N PRO A 5 -11.93 -11.77 3.91
CA PRO A 5 -12.00 -11.06 2.64
C PRO A 5 -10.73 -11.20 1.80
N ILE A 6 -9.72 -11.91 2.29
CA ILE A 6 -8.42 -12.16 1.66
C ILE A 6 -8.22 -13.64 1.37
N ASP A 7 -7.46 -13.95 0.35
CA ASP A 7 -7.13 -15.32 -0.07
C ASP A 7 -5.74 -15.72 0.43
N LEU A 8 -5.69 -16.31 1.63
CA LEU A 8 -4.45 -16.79 2.24
C LEU A 8 -3.88 -18.00 1.50
N ASP A 9 -4.73 -18.86 0.92
CA ASP A 9 -4.27 -20.03 0.16
C ASP A 9 -3.54 -19.59 -1.11
N ALA A 10 -4.11 -18.62 -1.85
CA ALA A 10 -3.45 -18.02 -3.00
C ALA A 10 -2.15 -17.33 -2.60
N PHE A 11 -2.12 -16.62 -1.44
CA PHE A 11 -0.92 -16.02 -0.91
C PHE A 11 0.16 -17.09 -0.61
N GLU A 12 -0.19 -18.18 0.07
CA GLU A 12 0.76 -19.24 0.40
C GLU A 12 1.27 -19.98 -0.85
N ALA A 13 0.40 -20.24 -1.82
CA ALA A 13 0.76 -20.94 -3.06
C ALA A 13 1.64 -20.10 -4.00
N THR A 14 1.56 -18.77 -3.95
CA THR A 14 2.35 -17.90 -4.82
C THR A 14 3.85 -18.04 -4.52
N ALA A 15 4.67 -18.22 -5.54
CA ALA A 15 6.12 -18.32 -5.39
C ALA A 15 6.74 -17.02 -4.86
N LEU A 16 7.69 -17.14 -3.94
CA LEU A 16 8.55 -16.03 -3.52
C LEU A 16 9.73 -15.92 -4.50
N ILE A 17 9.86 -14.79 -5.17
CA ILE A 17 11.04 -14.44 -5.96
C ILE A 17 12.06 -13.82 -5.01
N ARG A 18 13.31 -14.29 -5.06
CA ARG A 18 14.36 -13.89 -4.09
C ARG A 18 15.38 -12.91 -4.66
N GLU A 19 15.53 -12.89 -5.97
CA GLU A 19 16.53 -12.05 -6.63
C GLU A 19 15.84 -10.96 -7.49
N PRO A 20 16.34 -9.73 -7.46
CA PRO A 20 17.47 -9.21 -6.68
C PRO A 20 17.10 -8.90 -5.21
N PHE A 21 15.85 -8.95 -4.83
CA PHE A 21 15.34 -8.86 -3.45
C PHE A 21 14.07 -9.69 -3.31
N ALA A 22 13.71 -10.03 -2.08
CA ALA A 22 12.58 -10.91 -1.84
C ALA A 22 11.23 -10.21 -2.06
N TYR A 23 10.42 -10.70 -3.02
CA TYR A 23 9.06 -10.21 -3.27
C TYR A 23 8.12 -11.31 -3.78
N ALA A 24 6.82 -11.07 -3.61
CA ALA A 24 5.77 -11.86 -4.24
C ALA A 24 4.62 -10.96 -4.70
N MET A 25 3.97 -11.32 -5.81
CA MET A 25 2.80 -10.64 -6.34
C MET A 25 1.65 -11.64 -6.41
N VAL A 26 0.55 -11.34 -5.74
CA VAL A 26 -0.62 -12.21 -5.60
C VAL A 26 -1.82 -11.53 -6.26
N PRO A 27 -2.18 -11.92 -7.49
CA PRO A 27 -3.38 -11.41 -8.13
C PRO A 27 -4.63 -11.83 -7.33
N ARG A 28 -5.62 -10.94 -7.25
CA ARG A 28 -6.90 -11.21 -6.57
C ARG A 28 -6.74 -11.69 -5.12
N PHE A 29 -5.73 -11.18 -4.43
CA PHE A 29 -5.51 -11.47 -3.01
C PHE A 29 -6.72 -11.02 -2.16
N VAL A 30 -7.32 -9.87 -2.47
CA VAL A 30 -8.64 -9.55 -1.98
C VAL A 30 -9.65 -10.34 -2.83
N ARG A 31 -10.46 -11.15 -2.17
CA ARG A 31 -11.43 -12.02 -2.85
C ARG A 31 -12.38 -11.20 -3.73
N PRO A 32 -12.62 -11.60 -4.99
CA PRO A 32 -13.46 -10.85 -5.92
C PRO A 32 -14.85 -10.55 -5.38
N GLU A 33 -15.45 -11.48 -4.65
CA GLU A 33 -16.76 -11.33 -4.02
C GLU A 33 -16.81 -10.25 -2.93
N ALA A 34 -15.66 -9.92 -2.32
CA ALA A 34 -15.55 -8.88 -1.29
C ALA A 34 -15.24 -7.49 -1.87
N MET A 35 -14.69 -7.42 -3.09
CA MET A 35 -14.18 -6.18 -3.71
C MET A 35 -15.23 -5.07 -3.78
N THR A 36 -16.46 -5.38 -4.20
CA THR A 36 -17.54 -4.38 -4.38
C THR A 36 -17.88 -3.71 -3.06
N ALA A 37 -18.09 -4.50 -1.99
CA ALA A 37 -18.43 -3.97 -0.68
C ALA A 37 -17.27 -3.18 -0.08
N ILE A 38 -16.04 -3.69 -0.19
CA ILE A 38 -14.85 -3.00 0.33
C ILE A 38 -14.61 -1.68 -0.41
N ASN A 39 -14.79 -1.64 -1.73
CA ASN A 39 -14.65 -0.42 -2.52
C ASN A 39 -15.75 0.62 -2.24
N ALA A 40 -16.96 0.19 -1.91
CA ALA A 40 -18.04 1.09 -1.46
C ALA A 40 -17.70 1.73 -0.08
N ASP A 41 -17.04 0.97 0.78
CA ASP A 41 -16.63 1.37 2.14
C ASP A 41 -15.22 1.98 2.20
N TYR A 42 -14.54 2.09 1.05
CA TYR A 42 -13.20 2.67 0.97
C TYR A 42 -13.21 4.14 1.43
N PRO A 43 -12.23 4.59 2.24
CA PRO A 43 -12.22 5.95 2.74
C PRO A 43 -12.19 6.98 1.61
N LEU A 44 -12.94 8.07 1.78
CA LEU A 44 -12.97 9.17 0.81
C LEU A 44 -11.67 9.97 0.86
N VAL A 45 -10.71 9.58 0.03
CA VAL A 45 -9.42 10.26 -0.13
C VAL A 45 -9.41 11.01 -1.45
N THR A 46 -9.67 12.32 -1.41
CA THR A 46 -9.81 13.20 -2.58
C THR A 46 -8.54 13.94 -2.96
N HIS A 47 -7.50 13.87 -2.12
CA HIS A 47 -6.24 14.58 -2.34
C HIS A 47 -5.07 13.61 -2.47
N PRO A 48 -4.04 13.93 -3.29
CA PRO A 48 -2.83 13.14 -3.38
C PRO A 48 -2.09 13.04 -2.04
N GLY A 49 -1.54 11.86 -1.78
CA GLY A 49 -0.76 11.56 -0.59
C GLY A 49 -1.15 10.24 0.06
N SER A 50 -0.42 9.88 1.12
CA SER A 50 -0.71 8.72 1.96
C SER A 50 -1.33 9.19 3.27
N PHE A 51 -2.47 8.64 3.63
CA PHE A 51 -3.22 9.04 4.82
C PHE A 51 -3.23 7.88 5.83
N PRO A 52 -2.76 8.11 7.08
CA PRO A 52 -2.79 7.08 8.11
C PRO A 52 -4.20 6.62 8.41
N LEU A 53 -4.39 5.31 8.52
CA LEU A 53 -5.69 4.69 8.78
C LEU A 53 -6.47 5.33 9.96
N PRO A 54 -5.85 5.67 11.12
CA PRO A 54 -6.58 6.28 12.23
C PRO A 54 -7.10 7.70 11.96
N THR A 55 -6.77 8.30 10.82
CA THR A 55 -7.24 9.64 10.43
C THR A 55 -8.36 9.60 9.39
N LEU A 56 -8.80 8.41 9.02
CA LEU A 56 -9.77 8.16 7.96
C LEU A 56 -11.08 7.61 8.51
N GLU A 57 -12.18 7.98 7.89
CA GLU A 57 -13.49 7.37 8.09
C GLU A 57 -13.74 6.37 6.96
N TYR A 58 -14.21 5.18 7.29
CA TYR A 58 -14.45 4.08 6.34
C TYR A 58 -15.54 3.15 6.87
N GLY A 59 -16.15 2.40 5.98
CA GLY A 59 -17.24 1.51 6.33
C GLY A 59 -16.82 0.11 6.81
N PRO A 60 -17.79 -0.73 7.21
CA PRO A 60 -17.53 -2.00 7.89
C PRO A 60 -16.81 -3.05 7.01
N ALA A 61 -17.08 -3.11 5.70
CA ALA A 61 -16.38 -4.05 4.83
C ALA A 61 -14.88 -3.70 4.69
N PHE A 62 -14.56 -2.41 4.59
CA PHE A 62 -13.17 -1.96 4.61
C PHE A 62 -12.51 -2.24 5.97
N ALA A 63 -13.23 -2.05 7.09
CA ALA A 63 -12.75 -2.39 8.43
C ALA A 63 -12.41 -3.88 8.56
N GLN A 64 -13.23 -4.77 7.99
CA GLN A 64 -12.95 -6.21 7.97
C GLN A 64 -11.67 -6.54 7.18
N LEU A 65 -11.44 -5.89 6.04
CA LEU A 65 -10.17 -6.03 5.30
C LEU A 65 -8.99 -5.57 6.16
N MET A 66 -9.10 -4.41 6.84
CA MET A 66 -8.05 -3.91 7.72
C MET A 66 -7.76 -4.86 8.89
N ALA A 67 -8.79 -5.46 9.48
CA ALA A 67 -8.63 -6.47 10.53
C ALA A 67 -7.95 -7.73 9.99
N ALA A 68 -8.31 -8.20 8.79
CA ALA A 68 -7.73 -9.38 8.18
C ALA A 68 -6.23 -9.20 7.89
N ILE A 69 -5.83 -8.09 7.26
CA ILE A 69 -4.41 -7.86 6.89
C ILE A 69 -3.52 -7.48 8.08
N GLN A 70 -4.09 -7.08 9.20
CA GLN A 70 -3.36 -6.83 10.44
C GLN A 70 -3.50 -8.01 11.43
N GLY A 71 -4.26 -9.03 11.06
CA GLY A 71 -4.54 -10.19 11.88
C GLY A 71 -3.37 -11.18 11.99
N PRO A 72 -3.45 -12.08 12.98
CA PRO A 72 -2.39 -13.05 13.25
C PRO A 72 -2.21 -14.05 12.10
N GLU A 73 -3.28 -14.44 11.39
CA GLU A 73 -3.20 -15.40 10.30
C GLU A 73 -2.36 -14.86 9.12
N PHE A 74 -2.63 -13.61 8.69
CA PHE A 74 -1.83 -13.00 7.63
C PHE A 74 -0.40 -12.71 8.10
N THR A 75 -0.20 -12.28 9.35
CA THR A 75 1.14 -12.10 9.92
C THR A 75 1.94 -13.39 9.88
N ALA A 76 1.37 -14.50 10.33
CA ALA A 76 2.03 -15.81 10.30
C ALA A 76 2.35 -16.28 8.86
N ALA A 77 1.43 -16.04 7.92
CA ALA A 77 1.67 -16.36 6.51
C ALA A 77 2.84 -15.55 5.92
N VAL A 78 2.94 -14.26 6.28
CA VAL A 78 4.06 -13.38 5.88
C VAL A 78 5.38 -13.84 6.50
N GLU A 79 5.40 -14.14 7.80
CA GLU A 79 6.59 -14.69 8.49
C GLU A 79 7.10 -15.96 7.81
N LYS A 80 6.21 -16.91 7.55
CA LYS A 80 6.52 -18.17 6.87
C LYS A 80 7.07 -17.93 5.46
N LYS A 81 6.40 -17.06 4.67
CA LYS A 81 6.78 -16.81 3.28
C LYS A 81 8.14 -16.12 3.16
N LEU A 82 8.39 -15.08 3.96
CA LEU A 82 9.59 -14.26 3.87
C LEU A 82 10.75 -14.74 4.76
N GLY A 83 10.51 -15.74 5.64
CA GLY A 83 11.50 -16.24 6.57
C GLY A 83 11.95 -15.19 7.59
N VAL A 84 11.02 -14.39 8.11
CA VAL A 84 11.29 -13.31 9.08
C VAL A 84 10.48 -13.50 10.34
N SER A 85 10.89 -12.87 11.45
CA SER A 85 10.08 -12.77 12.67
C SER A 85 9.49 -11.37 12.78
N LEU A 86 8.16 -11.30 12.85
CA LEU A 86 7.37 -10.07 12.99
C LEU A 86 6.72 -9.97 14.38
N GLN A 87 6.97 -10.94 15.27
CA GLN A 87 6.44 -10.95 16.62
C GLN A 87 6.81 -9.65 17.36
N GLY A 88 5.79 -8.95 17.88
CA GLY A 88 5.96 -7.68 18.58
C GLY A 88 6.33 -6.49 17.67
N ARG A 89 6.43 -6.68 16.37
CA ARG A 89 6.66 -5.59 15.42
C ARG A 89 5.36 -4.83 15.17
N PRO A 90 5.37 -3.50 15.35
CA PRO A 90 4.19 -2.71 15.06
C PRO A 90 3.91 -2.61 13.56
N THR A 91 2.63 -2.45 13.24
CA THR A 91 2.18 -2.19 11.87
C THR A 91 1.81 -0.73 11.70
N MET A 92 1.97 -0.24 10.48
CA MET A 92 1.51 1.07 10.04
C MET A 92 0.73 0.88 8.74
N VAL A 93 -0.53 1.36 8.74
CA VAL A 93 -1.40 1.29 7.56
C VAL A 93 -1.71 2.70 7.08
N THR A 94 -1.61 2.89 5.77
CA THR A 94 -2.05 4.12 5.09
C THR A 94 -2.91 3.76 3.88
N ALA A 95 -3.84 4.66 3.52
CA ALA A 95 -4.60 4.57 2.29
C ALA A 95 -4.32 5.76 1.38
N ARG A 96 -4.37 5.50 0.07
CA ARG A 96 -4.30 6.50 -1.00
C ARG A 96 -5.56 6.38 -1.86
N GLY A 97 -6.09 7.51 -2.33
CA GLY A 97 -7.22 7.54 -3.26
C GLY A 97 -6.86 8.16 -4.60
N VAL A 98 -5.91 9.08 -4.60
CA VAL A 98 -5.51 9.87 -5.76
C VAL A 98 -4.00 9.94 -5.87
N SER A 99 -3.49 9.86 -7.09
CA SER A 99 -2.08 10.08 -7.44
C SER A 99 -1.93 11.43 -8.14
N ALA A 100 -0.78 12.09 -7.93
CA ALA A 100 -0.40 13.32 -8.60
C ALA A 100 0.78 13.08 -9.54
N ALA A 101 1.01 13.98 -10.50
CA ALA A 101 2.10 13.90 -11.46
C ALA A 101 3.50 13.80 -10.84
N ARG A 102 3.66 14.26 -9.60
CA ARG A 102 4.93 14.15 -8.84
C ARG A 102 5.15 12.79 -8.17
N ASP A 103 4.12 11.93 -8.12
CA ASP A 103 4.23 10.60 -7.52
C ASP A 103 4.94 9.63 -8.48
N GLY A 104 5.48 8.56 -7.93
CA GLY A 104 6.11 7.50 -8.73
C GLY A 104 7.62 7.60 -8.88
N GLN A 105 8.27 8.59 -8.24
CA GLN A 105 9.74 8.69 -8.25
C GLN A 105 10.40 7.39 -7.79
N ILE A 106 11.51 7.01 -8.43
CA ILE A 106 12.28 5.83 -8.04
C ILE A 106 12.85 6.02 -6.64
N HIS A 107 12.61 5.05 -5.76
CA HIS A 107 13.14 5.06 -4.40
C HIS A 107 13.20 3.65 -3.82
N THR A 108 13.85 3.53 -2.67
CA THR A 108 13.67 2.41 -1.73
C THR A 108 12.90 2.90 -0.51
N ASP A 109 12.24 2.01 0.17
CA ASP A 109 11.55 2.34 1.42
C ASP A 109 12.55 2.69 2.54
N SER A 110 12.11 3.45 3.54
CA SER A 110 12.97 3.81 4.68
C SER A 110 13.42 2.55 5.44
N ARG A 111 14.64 2.58 5.99
CA ARG A 111 15.24 1.46 6.77
C ARG A 111 14.42 1.07 8.00
N THR A 112 13.48 1.88 8.42
CA THR A 112 12.58 1.59 9.53
C THR A 112 11.41 0.70 9.15
N LYS A 113 11.13 0.52 7.87
CA LYS A 113 10.17 -0.46 7.36
C LYS A 113 10.89 -1.79 7.16
N LEU A 114 10.34 -2.87 7.66
CA LEU A 114 10.88 -4.22 7.51
C LEU A 114 10.28 -4.92 6.28
N ILE A 115 8.96 -4.85 6.19
CA ILE A 115 8.17 -5.43 5.10
C ILE A 115 7.20 -4.37 4.61
N THR A 116 7.04 -4.29 3.30
CA THR A 116 6.02 -3.47 2.64
C THR A 116 5.02 -4.37 1.93
N VAL A 117 3.75 -4.13 2.19
CA VAL A 117 2.61 -4.70 1.48
C VAL A 117 1.84 -3.58 0.82
N LEU A 118 1.56 -3.72 -0.47
CA LEU A 118 0.65 -2.86 -1.23
C LEU A 118 -0.53 -3.69 -1.71
N ILE A 119 -1.75 -3.20 -1.49
CA ILE A 119 -2.97 -3.83 -1.99
C ILE A 119 -3.70 -2.81 -2.87
N TYR A 120 -3.92 -3.17 -4.12
CA TYR A 120 -4.53 -2.29 -5.11
C TYR A 120 -6.03 -2.53 -5.17
N MET A 121 -6.79 -1.43 -5.00
CA MET A 121 -8.25 -1.48 -4.85
C MET A 121 -9.00 -0.83 -6.03
N ASN A 122 -8.33 -0.66 -7.17
CA ASN A 122 -8.99 -0.20 -8.39
C ASN A 122 -9.70 -1.39 -9.06
N ASN A 123 -10.75 -1.14 -9.83
CA ASN A 123 -11.46 -2.21 -10.56
C ASN A 123 -10.56 -2.72 -11.71
N ALA A 124 -10.70 -2.23 -12.92
CA ALA A 124 -9.78 -2.49 -14.00
C ALA A 124 -8.76 -1.34 -14.11
N TRP A 125 -7.56 -1.63 -14.60
CA TRP A 125 -6.56 -0.61 -14.87
C TRP A 125 -6.15 -0.62 -16.35
N GLU A 126 -6.75 0.26 -17.11
CA GLU A 126 -6.52 0.36 -18.56
C GLU A 126 -5.36 1.31 -18.90
N GLU A 127 -4.93 2.13 -17.94
CA GLU A 127 -3.86 3.10 -18.13
C GLU A 127 -2.49 2.44 -18.31
N LYS A 128 -1.67 3.00 -19.18
CA LYS A 128 -0.29 2.55 -19.41
C LYS A 128 0.66 2.98 -18.30
N THR A 129 0.33 4.07 -17.58
CA THR A 129 1.11 4.63 -16.47
C THR A 129 0.51 4.29 -15.13
N GLY A 130 1.17 4.64 -14.02
CA GLY A 130 0.66 4.36 -12.68
C GLY A 130 0.84 2.92 -12.20
N ARG A 131 1.41 2.03 -13.01
CA ARG A 131 1.75 0.65 -12.66
C ARG A 131 3.07 0.63 -11.90
N LEU A 132 3.08 0.06 -10.69
CA LEU A 132 4.32 -0.01 -9.92
C LEU A 132 5.29 -0.96 -10.59
N ARG A 133 6.52 -0.52 -10.72
CA ARG A 133 7.64 -1.29 -11.26
C ARG A 133 8.66 -1.57 -10.15
N LEU A 134 9.05 -2.81 -10.01
CA LEU A 134 10.23 -3.24 -9.25
C LEU A 134 11.42 -3.15 -10.21
N LEU A 135 12.53 -2.57 -9.75
CA LEU A 135 13.62 -2.15 -10.62
C LEU A 135 14.96 -2.77 -10.17
N ARG A 136 15.88 -2.98 -11.11
CA ARG A 136 17.25 -3.44 -10.79
C ARG A 136 18.11 -2.34 -10.20
N GLY A 137 17.77 -1.07 -10.47
CA GLY A 137 18.58 0.06 -10.04
C GLY A 137 17.80 1.36 -9.82
N PRO A 138 18.51 2.42 -9.38
CA PRO A 138 17.90 3.68 -8.95
C PRO A 138 17.64 4.68 -10.09
N ASN A 139 18.08 4.42 -11.32
CA ASN A 139 18.24 5.46 -12.33
C ASN A 139 17.30 5.33 -13.52
N ASP A 140 16.68 4.17 -13.70
CA ASP A 140 15.90 3.89 -14.90
C ASP A 140 14.60 3.15 -14.56
N LEU A 141 13.46 3.76 -14.91
CA LEU A 141 12.15 3.14 -14.78
C LEU A 141 11.92 1.98 -15.77
N GLU A 142 12.71 1.90 -16.84
CA GLU A 142 12.61 0.85 -17.86
C GLU A 142 13.46 -0.40 -17.51
N ASP A 143 14.37 -0.30 -16.53
CA ASP A 143 15.13 -1.46 -16.04
C ASP A 143 14.30 -2.32 -15.08
N VAL A 144 13.21 -2.88 -15.60
CA VAL A 144 12.13 -3.53 -14.87
C VAL A 144 12.46 -4.98 -14.55
N ILE A 145 12.21 -5.37 -13.27
CA ILE A 145 12.17 -6.75 -12.82
C ILE A 145 10.75 -7.31 -12.94
N ALA A 146 9.77 -6.52 -12.46
CA ALA A 146 8.36 -6.86 -12.52
C ALA A 146 7.51 -5.58 -12.54
N GLU A 147 6.38 -5.62 -13.25
CA GLU A 147 5.36 -4.58 -13.23
C GLU A 147 4.11 -5.13 -12.57
N VAL A 148 3.55 -4.37 -11.64
CA VAL A 148 2.40 -4.78 -10.81
C VAL A 148 1.14 -4.10 -11.32
N PRO A 149 0.13 -4.86 -11.78
CA PRO A 149 -1.16 -4.28 -12.14
C PRO A 149 -1.84 -3.71 -10.89
N PRO A 150 -2.23 -2.42 -10.89
CA PRO A 150 -2.78 -1.78 -9.70
C PRO A 150 -4.28 -1.98 -9.51
N ASP A 151 -4.79 -3.18 -9.78
CA ASP A 151 -6.21 -3.50 -9.86
C ASP A 151 -6.61 -4.81 -9.17
N GLU A 152 -7.93 -5.03 -9.13
CA GLU A 152 -8.61 -6.29 -8.76
C GLU A 152 -8.14 -6.93 -7.44
N GLY A 153 -7.75 -6.12 -6.46
CA GLY A 153 -7.30 -6.64 -5.17
C GLY A 153 -5.91 -7.30 -5.22
N THR A 154 -5.11 -6.99 -6.24
CA THR A 154 -3.73 -7.47 -6.36
C THR A 154 -2.90 -7.01 -5.17
N LEU A 155 -2.17 -7.96 -4.57
CA LEU A 155 -1.20 -7.68 -3.52
C LEU A 155 0.22 -7.78 -4.08
N LEU A 156 1.04 -6.79 -3.74
CA LEU A 156 2.50 -6.88 -3.80
C LEU A 156 3.03 -6.90 -2.37
N ILE A 157 3.93 -7.82 -2.07
CA ILE A 157 4.71 -7.83 -0.84
C ILE A 157 6.18 -7.90 -1.16
N PHE A 158 7.01 -7.14 -0.44
CA PHE A 158 8.46 -7.24 -0.54
C PHE A 158 9.15 -6.94 0.78
N LYS A 159 10.32 -7.56 0.95
CA LYS A 159 11.23 -7.25 2.04
C LYS A 159 11.97 -5.95 1.71
N ASN A 160 12.02 -5.05 2.68
CA ASN A 160 12.74 -3.80 2.49
C ASN A 160 14.25 -4.06 2.60
N GLU A 161 14.93 -3.94 1.49
CA GLU A 161 16.37 -4.12 1.34
C GLU A 161 16.98 -2.88 0.66
N PRO A 162 18.27 -2.59 0.83
CA PRO A 162 18.90 -1.38 0.28
C PRO A 162 18.76 -1.21 -1.23
N HIS A 163 18.52 -2.31 -1.94
CA HIS A 163 18.37 -2.35 -3.40
C HIS A 163 16.94 -2.70 -3.86
N ALA A 164 15.97 -2.66 -2.96
CA ALA A 164 14.56 -2.85 -3.29
C ALA A 164 13.96 -1.61 -3.99
N TRP A 165 14.56 -1.25 -5.14
CA TRP A 165 14.17 -0.09 -5.92
C TRP A 165 12.81 -0.28 -6.57
N HIS A 166 11.98 0.73 -6.47
CA HIS A 166 10.67 0.73 -7.11
C HIS A 166 10.20 2.14 -7.43
N GLY A 167 9.32 2.24 -8.42
CA GLY A 167 8.72 3.48 -8.86
C GLY A 167 7.65 3.22 -9.89
N PHE A 168 7.08 4.26 -10.47
CA PHE A 168 6.13 4.14 -11.57
C PHE A 168 6.11 5.41 -12.41
N HIS A 169 5.78 5.29 -13.70
CA HIS A 169 5.54 6.45 -14.53
C HIS A 169 4.41 7.29 -13.98
N ALA A 170 4.63 8.59 -13.93
CA ALA A 170 3.70 9.54 -13.37
C ALA A 170 2.28 9.31 -13.91
N PHE A 171 1.33 9.25 -12.99
CA PHE A 171 -0.09 9.14 -13.26
C PHE A 171 -0.83 10.14 -12.38
N GLU A 172 -1.74 10.88 -12.96
CA GLU A 172 -2.58 11.83 -12.26
C GLU A 172 -4.03 11.41 -12.35
N GLY A 173 -4.65 11.12 -11.21
CA GLY A 173 -6.01 10.66 -11.16
C GLY A 173 -6.31 9.68 -10.02
N PRO A 174 -7.52 9.09 -10.02
CA PRO A 174 -7.90 8.10 -9.03
C PRO A 174 -6.98 6.88 -9.06
N ARG A 175 -6.38 6.55 -7.92
CA ARG A 175 -5.50 5.40 -7.74
C ARG A 175 -5.55 4.95 -6.29
N ARG A 176 -6.41 3.96 -6.02
CA ARG A 176 -6.65 3.43 -4.67
C ARG A 176 -5.59 2.39 -4.32
N VAL A 177 -4.85 2.65 -3.24
CA VAL A 177 -3.83 1.72 -2.73
C VAL A 177 -3.86 1.73 -1.22
N ILE A 178 -3.88 0.55 -0.63
CA ILE A 178 -3.65 0.32 0.80
C ILE A 178 -2.19 -0.08 0.95
N GLN A 179 -1.46 0.58 1.83
CA GLN A 179 -0.09 0.21 2.17
C GLN A 179 -0.02 -0.19 3.64
N LEU A 180 0.40 -1.42 3.91
CA LEU A 180 0.72 -1.94 5.23
C LEU A 180 2.23 -2.12 5.33
N ASN A 181 2.82 -1.63 6.42
CA ASN A 181 4.23 -1.87 6.73
C ASN A 181 4.37 -2.46 8.13
N TRP A 182 5.19 -3.50 8.28
CA TRP A 182 5.79 -3.81 9.56
C TRP A 182 7.02 -2.93 9.75
N VAL A 183 7.12 -2.31 10.92
CA VAL A 183 8.19 -1.34 11.19
C VAL A 183 9.01 -1.74 12.42
N THR A 184 10.20 -1.15 12.58
CA THR A 184 11.16 -1.53 13.62
C THR A 184 10.64 -1.33 15.03
N ASP A 185 9.90 -0.23 15.28
CA ASP A 185 9.42 0.15 16.61
C ASP A 185 8.25 1.14 16.57
N MET A 186 7.57 1.33 17.70
CA MET A 186 6.44 2.25 17.86
C MET A 186 6.82 3.73 17.71
N GLY A 187 8.07 4.09 17.89
CA GLY A 187 8.56 5.46 17.67
C GLY A 187 8.45 5.86 16.21
N VAL A 188 8.63 4.91 15.29
CA VAL A 188 8.41 5.12 13.84
C VAL A 188 6.94 5.44 13.58
N VAL A 189 6.01 4.66 14.11
CA VAL A 189 4.56 4.87 13.94
C VAL A 189 4.16 6.25 14.43
N ARG A 190 4.60 6.63 15.65
CA ARG A 190 4.30 7.95 16.24
C ARG A 190 4.85 9.11 15.42
N ARG A 191 6.08 8.98 14.91
CA ARG A 191 6.76 9.99 14.07
C ARG A 191 6.03 10.21 12.74
N GLU A 192 5.67 9.13 12.07
CA GLU A 192 4.95 9.19 10.80
C GLU A 192 3.54 9.76 10.99
N GLN A 193 2.80 9.33 12.02
CA GLN A 193 1.49 9.90 12.38
C GLN A 193 1.58 11.41 12.67
N PHE A 194 2.61 11.85 13.40
CA PHE A 194 2.84 13.27 13.68
C PHE A 194 3.12 14.06 12.40
N ARG A 195 4.02 13.59 11.53
CA ARG A 195 4.32 14.23 10.22
C ARG A 195 3.04 14.39 9.37
N HIS A 196 2.21 13.35 9.34
CA HIS A 196 0.96 13.40 8.59
C HIS A 196 -0.06 14.39 9.19
N ARG A 197 -0.17 14.46 10.52
CA ARG A 197 -1.03 15.46 11.20
C ARG A 197 -0.58 16.88 10.89
N VAL A 198 0.70 17.16 10.97
CA VAL A 198 1.28 18.47 10.66
C VAL A 198 1.05 18.84 9.19
N SER A 199 1.29 17.91 8.26
CA SER A 199 1.04 18.12 6.83
C SER A 199 -0.45 18.36 6.53
N ALA A 200 -1.35 17.61 7.15
CA ALA A 200 -2.79 17.81 7.00
C ALA A 200 -3.25 19.17 7.55
N PHE A 201 -2.70 19.60 8.68
CA PHE A 201 -2.99 20.91 9.27
C PHE A 201 -2.58 22.04 8.32
N PHE A 202 -1.37 22.02 7.78
CA PHE A 202 -0.92 23.07 6.84
C PHE A 202 -1.72 23.10 5.53
N LYS A 203 -2.16 21.92 5.03
CA LYS A 203 -3.06 21.85 3.87
C LYS A 203 -4.43 22.47 4.15
N ARG A 204 -4.97 22.25 5.35
CA ARG A 204 -6.25 22.81 5.79
C ARG A 204 -6.20 24.34 5.94
N VAL A 205 -5.09 24.88 6.44
CA VAL A 205 -4.86 26.32 6.58
C VAL A 205 -4.69 26.99 5.22
N ARG A 206 -3.95 26.39 4.29
CA ARG A 206 -3.78 26.91 2.92
C ARG A 206 -5.05 26.84 2.07
N GLY A 207 -5.90 25.83 2.27
CA GLY A 207 -7.18 25.71 1.56
C GLY A 207 -8.25 26.71 2.00
N LYS A 208 -8.09 27.34 3.17
CA LYS A 208 -9.00 28.40 3.65
C LYS A 208 -8.61 29.81 3.20
N SER A 209 -7.49 29.98 2.50
CA SER A 209 -6.96 31.29 2.09
C SER A 209 -7.16 31.61 0.60
N ALA A 210 -8.05 30.91 -0.09
CA ALA A 210 -8.48 31.33 -1.42
C ALA A 210 -9.66 32.30 -1.25
N PRO A 211 -9.54 33.58 -1.61
CA PRO A 211 -10.69 34.49 -1.61
C PRO A 211 -11.63 34.09 -2.73
N GLU A 212 -12.93 33.95 -2.41
CA GLU A 212 -14.00 34.08 -3.39
C GLU A 212 -13.80 35.40 -4.13
N GLN A 213 -13.43 35.32 -5.39
CA GLN A 213 -13.55 36.46 -6.28
C GLN A 213 -14.94 36.39 -6.90
N MET A 214 -15.75 37.39 -6.49
CA MET A 214 -17.00 37.76 -7.14
C MET A 214 -16.79 38.13 -8.60
#